data_ecf47bb4b1c859a63ece1545caab36db
#
_entry.id   ecf47bb4b1c859a63ece1545caab36db
#
_cell.length_a   1.000
_cell.length_b   1.000
_cell.length_c   1.000
_cell.angle_alpha   90.00
_cell.angle_beta   90.00
_cell.angle_gamma   90.00
#
_symmetry.space_group_name_H-M   'P 1'
#
loop_
_entity.id
_entity.type
_entity.pdbx_description
1 polymer ?
#
loop_
_entity_poly.entity_id
_entity_poly.type
_entity_poly.pdbx_seq_one_letter_code
_entity_poly.pdbx_strand_id
1 'polypeptide(L)'
;LHAKAMYKNPREGVTDAAAQIKELEKTGHPVALVGDVMGTGSSRKSATNSVLWYIGDDIPYIPNKRDGGVCIGGKIAPIFFNTMEDAGALPFECDVDNLNTGDIIDIDVYAGKITRHGTEEVITEFELKTDVLLDEVRAGGRIPLIIGRGLTQRAREELGLEASTVFRSMVTAAASDKGFTLAQKMVGKACNVP
;
A
#
# COMPACT_ATOMS: atom_id res chain seq x y z
N LEU A 1 15.70 3.43 -15.99
CA LEU A 1 16.34 4.65 -15.45
C LEU A 1 16.09 4.81 -13.96
N HIS A 2 14.83 4.70 -13.50
CA HIS A 2 14.52 4.85 -12.07
C HIS A 2 15.05 3.69 -11.22
N ALA A 3 15.00 2.45 -11.70
CA ALA A 3 15.61 1.32 -11.00
C ALA A 3 17.12 1.52 -10.77
N LYS A 4 17.83 2.07 -11.74
CA LYS A 4 19.25 2.44 -11.56
C LYS A 4 19.45 3.58 -10.57
N ALA A 5 18.48 4.52 -10.45
CA ALA A 5 18.56 5.63 -9.51
C ALA A 5 18.20 5.21 -8.06
N MET A 6 17.39 4.17 -7.87
CA MET A 6 17.06 3.63 -6.55
C MET A 6 18.30 3.09 -5.82
N TYR A 7 19.33 2.69 -6.56
CA TYR A 7 20.58 2.16 -6.04
C TYR A 7 21.74 3.12 -6.33
N LYS A 8 21.57 4.40 -5.99
CA LYS A 8 22.60 5.43 -6.19
C LYS A 8 23.93 5.07 -5.50
N ASN A 9 23.85 4.33 -4.40
CA ASN A 9 24.97 3.73 -3.70
C ASN A 9 24.75 2.22 -3.64
N PRO A 10 25.03 1.47 -4.72
CA PRO A 10 24.90 0.02 -4.67
C PRO A 10 25.76 -0.53 -3.54
N ARG A 11 25.22 -1.49 -2.77
CA ARG A 11 26.02 -2.23 -1.80
C ARG A 11 27.20 -2.88 -2.54
N GLU A 12 28.32 -3.05 -1.83
CA GLU A 12 29.50 -3.69 -2.38
C GLU A 12 29.15 -5.02 -3.05
N GLY A 13 29.52 -5.19 -4.31
CA GLY A 13 29.21 -6.39 -5.11
C GLY A 13 27.95 -6.30 -5.99
N VAL A 14 27.13 -5.26 -5.90
CA VAL A 14 25.94 -5.08 -6.76
C VAL A 14 26.27 -4.21 -7.97
N THR A 15 26.43 -4.83 -9.14
CA THR A 15 26.75 -4.13 -10.39
C THR A 15 25.53 -3.78 -11.24
N ASP A 16 24.43 -4.54 -11.15
CA ASP A 16 23.17 -4.33 -11.88
C ASP A 16 21.95 -4.62 -10.99
N ALA A 17 21.31 -3.55 -10.54
CA ALA A 17 20.12 -3.63 -9.70
C ALA A 17 18.91 -4.29 -10.39
N ALA A 18 18.75 -4.09 -11.70
CA ALA A 18 17.65 -4.70 -12.45
C ALA A 18 17.86 -6.21 -12.62
N ALA A 19 19.08 -6.66 -12.78
CA ALA A 19 19.41 -8.08 -12.80
C ALA A 19 19.18 -8.72 -11.43
N GLN A 20 19.52 -8.03 -10.34
CA GLN A 20 19.28 -8.51 -8.98
C GLN A 20 17.78 -8.68 -8.69
N ILE A 21 16.95 -7.73 -9.07
CA ILE A 21 15.48 -7.86 -8.93
C ILE A 21 14.98 -9.10 -9.67
N LYS A 22 15.44 -9.32 -10.90
CA LYS A 22 15.06 -10.51 -11.69
C LYS A 22 15.52 -11.84 -11.06
N GLU A 23 16.65 -11.84 -10.37
CA GLU A 23 17.09 -13.03 -9.63
C GLU A 23 16.20 -13.27 -8.40
N LEU A 24 15.78 -12.21 -7.71
CA LEU A 24 14.82 -12.32 -6.60
C LEU A 24 13.46 -12.84 -7.06
N GLU A 25 12.96 -12.40 -8.22
CA GLU A 25 11.71 -12.91 -8.81
C GLU A 25 11.75 -14.44 -9.06
N LYS A 26 12.91 -15.00 -9.35
CA LYS A 26 13.07 -16.46 -9.56
C LYS A 26 12.94 -17.29 -8.28
N THR A 27 12.95 -16.69 -7.11
CA THR A 27 12.76 -17.40 -5.84
C THR A 27 11.36 -17.96 -5.66
N GLY A 28 10.39 -17.52 -6.47
CA GLY A 28 8.98 -17.93 -6.40
C GLY A 28 8.18 -17.20 -5.32
N HIS A 29 8.79 -16.20 -4.68
CA HIS A 29 8.12 -15.32 -3.71
C HIS A 29 7.91 -13.92 -4.30
N PRO A 30 6.84 -13.20 -3.92
CA PRO A 30 6.69 -11.78 -4.26
C PRO A 30 7.87 -10.96 -3.76
N VAL A 31 8.30 -9.97 -4.55
CA VAL A 31 9.42 -9.10 -4.18
C VAL A 31 8.89 -7.88 -3.44
N ALA A 32 9.46 -7.60 -2.27
CA ALA A 32 9.21 -6.37 -1.52
C ALA A 32 10.32 -5.33 -1.75
N LEU A 33 9.94 -4.06 -1.80
CA LEU A 33 10.91 -2.95 -1.75
C LEU A 33 11.14 -2.55 -0.31
N VAL A 34 12.43 -2.54 0.12
CA VAL A 34 12.83 -2.14 1.47
C VAL A 34 13.85 -1.01 1.40
N GLY A 35 13.76 -0.02 2.28
CA GLY A 35 14.74 1.06 2.37
C GLY A 35 14.53 1.97 3.58
N ASP A 36 15.61 2.63 4.04
CA ASP A 36 15.60 3.48 5.24
C ASP A 36 14.69 4.68 5.06
N VAL A 37 14.87 5.44 3.96
CA VAL A 37 14.07 6.62 3.63
C VAL A 37 13.67 6.58 2.16
N MET A 38 12.37 6.53 1.92
CA MET A 38 11.84 6.36 0.57
C MET A 38 10.98 7.51 0.08
N GLY A 39 10.99 7.71 -1.23
CA GLY A 39 10.11 8.67 -1.89
C GLY A 39 10.48 10.15 -1.69
N THR A 40 11.71 10.47 -1.36
CA THR A 40 12.17 11.85 -1.11
C THR A 40 12.47 12.65 -2.38
N GLY A 41 12.54 12.00 -3.54
CA GLY A 41 12.80 12.67 -4.82
C GLY A 41 11.62 13.52 -5.31
N SER A 42 11.84 14.36 -6.32
CA SER A 42 10.83 15.25 -6.89
C SER A 42 9.73 14.50 -7.65
N SER A 43 10.07 13.48 -8.43
CA SER A 43 9.15 12.70 -9.29
C SER A 43 8.56 11.49 -8.58
N ARG A 44 7.95 11.70 -7.41
CA ARG A 44 7.46 10.62 -6.53
C ARG A 44 6.44 9.70 -7.19
N LYS A 45 5.48 10.23 -7.96
CA LYS A 45 4.49 9.42 -8.68
C LYS A 45 5.14 8.53 -9.74
N SER A 46 6.08 9.08 -10.52
CA SER A 46 6.82 8.28 -11.50
C SER A 46 7.70 7.22 -10.84
N ALA A 47 8.28 7.53 -9.68
CA ALA A 47 9.05 6.57 -8.90
C ALA A 47 8.14 5.43 -8.39
N THR A 48 6.96 5.74 -7.88
CA THR A 48 5.97 4.72 -7.47
C THR A 48 5.62 3.79 -8.64
N ASN A 49 5.28 4.34 -9.80
CA ASN A 49 4.97 3.52 -10.98
C ASN A 49 6.13 2.61 -11.39
N SER A 50 7.37 3.11 -11.28
CA SER A 50 8.56 2.31 -11.57
C SER A 50 8.78 1.20 -10.56
N VAL A 51 8.49 1.46 -9.28
CA VAL A 51 8.57 0.44 -8.22
C VAL A 51 7.49 -0.62 -8.43
N LEU A 52 6.25 -0.23 -8.65
CA LEU A 52 5.14 -1.15 -8.89
C LEU A 52 5.37 -2.05 -10.10
N TRP A 53 6.12 -1.59 -11.09
CA TRP A 53 6.51 -2.43 -12.23
C TRP A 53 7.32 -3.66 -11.83
N TYR A 54 8.04 -3.60 -10.72
CA TYR A 54 8.87 -4.70 -10.22
C TYR A 54 8.25 -5.48 -9.06
N ILE A 55 7.42 -4.83 -8.24
CA ILE A 55 6.88 -5.47 -7.03
C ILE A 55 5.37 -5.77 -7.13
N GLY A 56 4.68 -5.19 -8.10
CA GLY A 56 3.24 -5.35 -8.28
C GLY A 56 2.89 -6.46 -9.28
N ASP A 57 1.60 -6.79 -9.29
CA ASP A 57 1.01 -7.78 -10.17
C ASP A 57 0.34 -7.16 -11.40
N ASP A 58 0.24 -7.89 -12.48
CA ASP A 58 -0.46 -7.47 -13.69
C ASP A 58 -1.97 -7.44 -13.43
N ILE A 59 -2.61 -6.32 -13.78
CA ILE A 59 -4.06 -6.19 -13.67
C ILE A 59 -4.71 -6.87 -14.88
N PRO A 60 -5.61 -7.84 -14.69
CA PRO A 60 -6.26 -8.53 -15.80
C PRO A 60 -6.92 -7.54 -16.77
N TYR A 61 -6.64 -7.72 -18.05
CA TYR A 61 -7.17 -6.90 -19.16
C TYR A 61 -6.72 -5.43 -19.20
N ILE A 62 -5.82 -4.99 -18.31
CA ILE A 62 -5.28 -3.63 -18.29
C ILE A 62 -3.79 -3.68 -18.61
N PRO A 63 -3.37 -3.38 -19.84
CA PRO A 63 -1.96 -3.42 -20.21
C PRO A 63 -1.18 -2.27 -19.57
N ASN A 64 0.10 -2.48 -19.33
CA ASN A 64 1.05 -1.48 -18.87
C ASN A 64 0.69 -0.81 -17.53
N LYS A 65 -0.06 -1.47 -16.67
CA LYS A 65 -0.34 -1.05 -15.30
C LYS A 65 -0.28 -2.25 -14.37
N ARG A 66 0.28 -2.04 -13.20
CA ARG A 66 0.36 -3.02 -12.12
C ARG A 66 -0.21 -2.43 -10.84
N ASP A 67 -0.73 -3.28 -9.99
CA ASP A 67 -1.18 -2.95 -8.63
C ASP A 67 -0.57 -3.92 -7.60
N GLY A 68 -0.87 -3.70 -6.34
CA GLY A 68 -0.34 -4.55 -5.27
C GLY A 68 1.13 -4.30 -4.94
N GLY A 69 1.77 -5.31 -4.38
CA GLY A 69 3.16 -5.26 -3.92
C GLY A 69 3.35 -4.67 -2.53
N VAL A 70 4.51 -4.90 -1.95
CA VAL A 70 4.87 -4.49 -0.59
C VAL A 70 6.04 -3.52 -0.59
N CYS A 71 5.90 -2.44 0.17
CA CYS A 71 6.90 -1.39 0.30
C CYS A 71 7.14 -1.09 1.78
N ILE A 72 8.33 -1.45 2.28
CA ILE A 72 8.72 -1.33 3.69
C ILE A 72 9.74 -0.21 3.82
N GLY A 73 9.48 0.77 4.67
CA GLY A 73 10.39 1.89 4.88
C GLY A 73 10.67 2.17 6.34
N GLY A 74 11.89 2.58 6.68
CA GLY A 74 12.16 3.24 7.95
C GLY A 74 11.36 4.54 8.02
N LYS A 75 11.34 5.29 6.90
CA LYS A 75 10.46 6.44 6.65
C LYS A 75 10.03 6.45 5.19
N ILE A 76 8.75 6.76 4.96
CA ILE A 76 8.20 6.89 3.60
C ILE A 76 7.60 8.28 3.42
N ALA A 77 8.07 9.01 2.41
CA ALA A 77 7.55 10.35 2.12
C ALA A 77 6.04 10.30 1.82
N PRO A 78 5.23 11.22 2.36
CA PRO A 78 3.76 11.14 2.32
C PRO A 78 3.17 10.98 0.92
N ILE A 79 3.70 11.72 -0.08
CA ILE A 79 3.20 11.62 -1.46
C ILE A 79 3.52 10.25 -2.07
N PHE A 80 4.68 9.66 -1.75
CA PHE A 80 5.04 8.33 -2.21
C PHE A 80 4.15 7.28 -1.54
N PHE A 81 3.97 7.38 -0.23
CA PHE A 81 3.07 6.53 0.55
C PHE A 81 1.65 6.52 -0.02
N ASN A 82 1.03 7.70 -0.15
CA ASN A 82 -0.33 7.82 -0.67
C ASN A 82 -0.47 7.31 -2.11
N THR A 83 0.56 7.48 -2.94
CA THR A 83 0.53 6.96 -4.31
C THR A 83 0.60 5.43 -4.35
N MET A 84 1.31 4.81 -3.39
CA MET A 84 1.31 3.36 -3.20
C MET A 84 -0.08 2.85 -2.77
N GLU A 85 -0.72 3.50 -1.79
CA GLU A 85 -2.09 3.20 -1.38
C GLU A 85 -3.07 3.30 -2.56
N ASP A 86 -3.00 4.38 -3.33
CA ASP A 86 -3.86 4.60 -4.51
C ASP A 86 -3.74 3.46 -5.54
N ALA A 87 -2.58 2.84 -5.61
CA ALA A 87 -2.29 1.72 -6.50
C ALA A 87 -2.52 0.33 -5.88
N GLY A 88 -3.08 0.26 -4.68
CA GLY A 88 -3.34 -1.01 -3.99
C GLY A 88 -2.10 -1.74 -3.47
N ALA A 89 -0.95 -1.08 -3.42
CA ALA A 89 0.21 -1.61 -2.74
C ALA A 89 0.08 -1.47 -1.21
N LEU A 90 0.88 -2.23 -0.48
CA LEU A 90 0.96 -2.19 0.98
C LEU A 90 2.24 -1.43 1.42
N PRO A 91 2.19 -0.09 1.59
CA PRO A 91 3.27 0.66 2.21
C PRO A 91 3.11 0.66 3.73
N PHE A 92 4.19 0.40 4.47
CA PHE A 92 4.23 0.61 5.91
C PHE A 92 5.63 0.95 6.40
N GLU A 93 5.70 1.57 7.59
CA GLU A 93 6.94 1.99 8.22
C GLU A 93 7.28 1.09 9.40
N CYS A 94 8.53 0.63 9.47
CA CYS A 94 9.10 -0.10 10.61
C CYS A 94 10.61 0.11 10.68
N ASP A 95 11.24 -0.45 11.69
CA ASP A 95 12.69 -0.59 11.73
C ASP A 95 13.13 -1.60 10.65
N VAL A 96 14.03 -1.18 9.76
CA VAL A 96 14.51 -1.97 8.62
C VAL A 96 15.96 -2.43 8.76
N ASP A 97 16.63 -2.12 9.86
CA ASP A 97 18.07 -2.36 10.04
C ASP A 97 18.43 -3.86 9.95
N ASN A 98 17.52 -4.73 10.34
CA ASN A 98 17.69 -6.19 10.32
C ASN A 98 17.13 -6.88 9.07
N LEU A 99 16.67 -6.11 8.07
CA LEU A 99 16.19 -6.63 6.80
C LEU A 99 17.28 -6.54 5.73
N ASN A 100 17.67 -7.68 5.16
CA ASN A 100 18.71 -7.74 4.14
C ASN A 100 18.18 -8.15 2.78
N THR A 101 18.85 -7.70 1.72
CA THR A 101 18.51 -8.12 0.35
C THR A 101 18.66 -9.63 0.21
N GLY A 102 17.59 -10.30 -0.24
CA GLY A 102 17.52 -11.75 -0.39
C GLY A 102 16.93 -12.49 0.81
N ASP A 103 16.61 -11.79 1.90
CA ASP A 103 15.87 -12.40 3.00
C ASP A 103 14.45 -12.78 2.52
N ILE A 104 14.02 -13.97 2.92
CA ILE A 104 12.62 -14.40 2.78
C ILE A 104 11.93 -14.19 4.10
N ILE A 105 10.84 -13.43 4.09
CA ILE A 105 10.14 -12.98 5.29
C ILE A 105 8.65 -13.28 5.18
N ASP A 106 8.01 -13.50 6.33
CA ASP A 106 6.56 -13.57 6.46
C ASP A 106 6.05 -12.29 7.12
N ILE A 107 5.01 -11.68 6.55
CA ILE A 107 4.43 -10.44 7.03
C ILE A 107 3.02 -10.71 7.54
N ASP A 108 2.82 -10.66 8.84
CA ASP A 108 1.49 -10.69 9.45
C ASP A 108 0.99 -9.26 9.64
N VAL A 109 0.14 -8.83 8.72
CA VAL A 109 -0.42 -7.47 8.72
C VAL A 109 -1.42 -7.21 9.86
N TYR A 110 -2.01 -8.25 10.42
CA TYR A 110 -2.97 -8.14 11.52
C TYR A 110 -2.26 -8.11 12.87
N ALA A 111 -1.21 -8.91 13.03
CA ALA A 111 -0.38 -8.88 14.24
C ALA A 111 0.66 -7.75 14.20
N GLY A 112 0.90 -7.12 13.05
CA GLY A 112 1.91 -6.07 12.87
C GLY A 112 3.33 -6.59 13.04
N LYS A 113 3.65 -7.78 12.51
CA LYS A 113 4.94 -8.44 12.69
C LYS A 113 5.54 -8.91 11.37
N ILE A 114 6.86 -8.81 11.31
CA ILE A 114 7.67 -9.45 10.27
C ILE A 114 8.51 -10.52 10.94
N THR A 115 8.40 -11.75 10.44
CA THR A 115 9.18 -12.89 10.90
C THR A 115 10.05 -13.45 9.80
N ARG A 116 11.12 -14.14 10.15
CA ARG A 116 11.93 -14.89 9.21
C ARG A 116 11.15 -16.10 8.71
N HIS A 117 11.07 -16.26 7.40
CA HIS A 117 10.28 -17.31 6.78
C HIS A 117 10.55 -18.70 7.38
N GLY A 118 9.46 -19.41 7.68
CA GLY A 118 9.52 -20.75 8.27
C GLY A 118 9.99 -20.81 9.71
N THR A 119 10.09 -19.67 10.41
CA THR A 119 10.45 -19.60 11.83
C THR A 119 9.49 -18.70 12.61
N GLU A 120 9.58 -18.72 13.93
CA GLU A 120 8.87 -17.78 14.82
C GLU A 120 9.74 -16.57 15.21
N GLU A 121 10.93 -16.43 14.60
CA GLU A 121 11.85 -15.32 14.88
C GLU A 121 11.26 -14.00 14.36
N VAL A 122 10.88 -13.12 15.28
CA VAL A 122 10.40 -11.77 14.94
C VAL A 122 11.61 -10.90 14.60
N ILE A 123 11.64 -10.39 13.37
CA ILE A 123 12.68 -9.46 12.88
C ILE A 123 12.36 -8.04 13.34
N THR A 124 11.10 -7.62 13.15
CA THR A 124 10.62 -6.28 13.52
C THR A 124 9.10 -6.29 13.67
N GLU A 125 8.58 -5.26 14.35
CA GLU A 125 7.14 -5.02 14.50
C GLU A 125 6.77 -3.70 13.83
N PHE A 126 5.51 -3.58 13.41
CA PHE A 126 5.00 -2.38 12.77
C PHE A 126 3.54 -2.13 13.11
N GLU A 127 3.10 -0.90 12.92
CA GLU A 127 1.70 -0.51 13.02
C GLU A 127 1.27 0.16 11.70
N LEU A 128 0.12 -0.25 11.18
CA LEU A 128 -0.43 0.38 9.98
C LEU A 128 -0.97 1.77 10.33
N LYS A 129 -0.67 2.77 9.51
CA LYS A 129 -1.14 4.16 9.70
C LYS A 129 -2.67 4.26 9.72
N THR A 130 -3.35 3.35 9.04
CA THR A 130 -4.80 3.28 8.99
C THR A 130 -5.24 1.86 8.68
N ASP A 131 -6.30 1.44 9.34
CA ASP A 131 -6.92 0.14 9.09
C ASP A 131 -7.56 0.03 7.69
N VAL A 132 -7.90 1.15 7.06
CA VAL A 132 -8.48 1.19 5.72
C VAL A 132 -7.47 0.76 4.66
N LEU A 133 -6.17 0.86 4.95
CA LEU A 133 -5.11 0.45 4.04
C LEU A 133 -5.26 -1.00 3.56
N LEU A 134 -5.65 -1.91 4.46
CA LEU A 134 -5.88 -3.31 4.06
C LEU A 134 -7.07 -3.49 3.12
N ASP A 135 -8.11 -2.68 3.30
CA ASP A 135 -9.25 -2.68 2.39
C ASP A 135 -8.86 -2.11 1.01
N GLU A 136 -8.00 -1.09 0.97
CA GLU A 136 -7.46 -0.54 -0.29
C GLU A 136 -6.59 -1.57 -1.02
N VAL A 137 -5.71 -2.27 -0.32
CA VAL A 137 -4.89 -3.35 -0.89
C VAL A 137 -5.78 -4.46 -1.46
N ARG A 138 -6.77 -4.93 -0.69
CA ARG A 138 -7.70 -6.00 -1.12
C ARG A 138 -8.58 -5.60 -2.29
N ALA A 139 -8.89 -4.32 -2.45
CA ALA A 139 -9.69 -3.79 -3.55
C ALA A 139 -8.85 -3.45 -4.81
N GLY A 140 -7.52 -3.47 -4.72
CA GLY A 140 -6.63 -3.03 -5.80
C GLY A 140 -6.46 -1.52 -5.88
N GLY A 141 -6.66 -0.81 -4.76
CA GLY A 141 -6.45 0.63 -4.61
C GLY A 141 -7.64 1.40 -4.07
N ARG A 142 -7.40 2.65 -3.76
CA ARG A 142 -8.40 3.55 -3.14
C ARG A 142 -9.62 3.78 -4.02
N ILE A 143 -9.44 4.04 -5.31
CA ILE A 143 -10.57 4.29 -6.21
C ILE A 143 -11.41 3.04 -6.44
N PRO A 144 -10.83 1.86 -6.73
CA PRO A 144 -11.57 0.60 -6.75
C PRO A 144 -12.36 0.32 -5.47
N LEU A 145 -11.76 0.59 -4.30
CA LEU A 145 -12.45 0.44 -3.01
C LEU A 145 -13.70 1.33 -2.92
N ILE A 146 -13.57 2.62 -3.22
CA ILE A 146 -14.67 3.59 -3.12
C ILE A 146 -15.81 3.20 -4.08
N ILE A 147 -15.48 2.95 -5.34
CA ILE A 147 -16.49 2.60 -6.37
C ILE A 147 -17.12 1.24 -6.04
N GLY A 148 -16.30 0.22 -5.79
CA GLY A 148 -16.77 -1.14 -5.53
C GLY A 148 -17.66 -1.22 -4.30
N ARG A 149 -17.29 -0.57 -3.20
CA ARG A 149 -18.08 -0.50 -1.98
C ARG A 149 -19.43 0.20 -2.20
N GLY A 150 -19.42 1.34 -2.91
CA GLY A 150 -20.62 2.08 -3.22
C GLY A 150 -21.60 1.32 -4.12
N LEU A 151 -21.09 0.65 -5.16
CA LEU A 151 -21.90 -0.17 -6.06
C LEU A 151 -22.46 -1.41 -5.33
N THR A 152 -21.65 -2.09 -4.55
CA THR A 152 -22.05 -3.26 -3.78
C THR A 152 -23.16 -2.91 -2.78
N GLN A 153 -23.01 -1.80 -2.07
CA GLN A 153 -24.01 -1.35 -1.12
C GLN A 153 -25.36 -1.09 -1.80
N ARG A 154 -25.38 -0.31 -2.88
CA ARG A 154 -26.63 -0.03 -3.64
C ARG A 154 -27.27 -1.30 -4.18
N ALA A 155 -26.49 -2.20 -4.77
CA ALA A 155 -27.01 -3.46 -5.29
C ALA A 155 -27.63 -4.33 -4.18
N ARG A 156 -27.03 -4.38 -3.01
CA ARG A 156 -27.57 -5.13 -1.86
C ARG A 156 -28.84 -4.50 -1.30
N GLU A 157 -28.90 -3.17 -1.21
CA GLU A 157 -30.09 -2.43 -0.80
C GLU A 157 -31.27 -2.72 -1.74
N GLU A 158 -31.07 -2.64 -3.05
CA GLU A 158 -32.11 -2.95 -4.06
C GLU A 158 -32.57 -4.41 -4.02
N LEU A 159 -31.69 -5.33 -3.65
CA LEU A 159 -32.03 -6.75 -3.51
C LEU A 159 -32.56 -7.13 -2.13
N GLY A 160 -32.70 -6.18 -1.20
CA GLY A 160 -33.13 -6.44 0.17
C GLY A 160 -32.16 -7.30 0.98
N LEU A 161 -30.87 -7.29 0.64
CA LEU A 161 -29.83 -8.05 1.31
C LEU A 161 -29.17 -7.20 2.42
N GLU A 162 -28.67 -7.87 3.44
CA GLU A 162 -27.90 -7.21 4.50
C GLU A 162 -26.64 -6.51 3.95
N ALA A 163 -26.12 -5.50 4.67
CA ALA A 163 -24.90 -4.80 4.31
C ALA A 163 -23.71 -5.78 4.15
N SER A 164 -22.81 -5.46 3.21
CA SER A 164 -21.61 -6.27 3.01
C SER A 164 -20.63 -6.09 4.17
N THR A 165 -20.07 -7.18 4.68
CA THR A 165 -19.02 -7.19 5.71
C THR A 165 -17.61 -7.40 5.14
N VAL A 166 -17.48 -7.49 3.81
CA VAL A 166 -16.19 -7.75 3.14
C VAL A 166 -15.20 -6.62 3.35
N PHE A 167 -15.70 -5.38 3.30
CA PHE A 167 -14.93 -4.18 3.59
C PHE A 167 -15.53 -3.45 4.78
N ARG A 168 -14.72 -2.67 5.47
CA ARG A 168 -15.18 -1.86 6.61
C ARG A 168 -16.26 -0.90 6.17
N SER A 169 -17.32 -0.82 6.96
CA SER A 169 -18.39 0.16 6.76
C SER A 169 -17.85 1.57 7.04
N MET A 170 -18.39 2.56 6.32
CA MET A 170 -18.13 3.96 6.68
C MET A 170 -18.66 4.23 8.08
N VAL A 171 -17.80 4.76 8.95
CA VAL A 171 -18.24 5.20 10.27
C VAL A 171 -19.03 6.49 10.08
N THR A 172 -20.33 6.45 10.37
CA THR A 172 -21.12 7.67 10.45
C THR A 172 -20.69 8.44 11.69
N ALA A 173 -20.31 9.69 11.52
CA ALA A 173 -19.95 10.54 12.66
C ALA A 173 -21.12 10.60 13.64
N ALA A 174 -20.83 10.43 14.92
CA ALA A 174 -21.85 10.60 15.97
C ALA A 174 -22.43 12.01 15.89
N ALA A 175 -23.74 12.13 16.13
CA ALA A 175 -24.39 13.43 16.25
C ALA A 175 -23.66 14.27 17.33
N SER A 176 -23.38 15.50 17.04
CA SER A 176 -22.63 16.39 17.94
C SER A 176 -23.30 17.76 17.98
N ASP A 177 -23.46 18.29 19.18
CA ASP A 177 -23.93 19.66 19.40
C ASP A 177 -22.84 20.72 19.11
N LYS A 178 -21.62 20.27 18.81
CA LYS A 178 -20.53 21.16 18.42
C LYS A 178 -20.71 21.65 17.00
N GLY A 179 -20.48 22.95 16.78
CA GLY A 179 -20.50 23.52 15.43
C GLY A 179 -19.49 22.85 14.49
N PHE A 180 -19.83 22.80 13.22
CA PHE A 180 -18.96 22.26 12.19
C PHE A 180 -17.80 23.19 11.87
N THR A 181 -16.62 22.63 11.61
CA THR A 181 -15.48 23.34 11.06
C THR A 181 -15.78 23.85 9.65
N LEU A 182 -15.02 24.85 9.18
CA LEU A 182 -15.18 25.33 7.80
C LEU A 182 -15.02 24.22 6.77
N ALA A 183 -14.05 23.32 6.95
CA ALA A 183 -13.84 22.19 6.07
C ALA A 183 -15.06 21.26 6.01
N GLN A 184 -15.63 20.91 7.16
CA GLN A 184 -16.85 20.08 7.22
C GLN A 184 -18.04 20.77 6.51
N LYS A 185 -18.23 22.08 6.72
CA LYS A 185 -19.30 22.84 6.04
C LYS A 185 -19.10 22.86 4.52
N MET A 186 -17.86 23.03 4.04
CA MET A 186 -17.56 23.03 2.61
C MET A 186 -17.80 21.65 1.97
N VAL A 187 -17.34 20.57 2.62
CA VAL A 187 -17.58 19.21 2.16
C VAL A 187 -19.07 18.88 2.21
N GLY A 188 -19.76 19.17 3.29
CA GLY A 188 -21.20 18.96 3.41
C GLY A 188 -21.97 19.67 2.28
N LYS A 189 -21.66 20.93 2.02
CA LYS A 189 -22.24 21.68 0.89
C LYS A 189 -21.97 21.03 -0.46
N ALA A 190 -20.75 20.57 -0.68
CA ALA A 190 -20.36 19.88 -1.94
C ALA A 190 -21.08 18.54 -2.12
N CYS A 191 -21.38 17.85 -1.02
CA CYS A 191 -22.09 16.57 -1.01
C CYS A 191 -23.62 16.71 -0.89
N ASN A 192 -24.17 17.93 -0.87
CA ASN A 192 -25.60 18.23 -0.58
C ASN A 192 -26.07 17.65 0.77
N VAL A 193 -25.20 17.58 1.74
CA VAL A 193 -25.48 17.18 3.13
C VAL A 193 -25.37 18.44 3.99
N PRO A 194 -26.36 18.76 4.83
CA PRO A 194 -26.35 19.97 5.63
C PRO A 194 -25.26 19.99 6.71
#